data_03ce3258916a1e2ca5d40597ae041adb
#
_entry.id   03ce3258916a1e2ca5d40597ae041adb
#
_cell.length_a   1.000
_cell.length_b   1.000
_cell.length_c   1.000
_cell.angle_alpha   90.00
_cell.angle_beta   90.00
_cell.angle_gamma   90.00
#
_symmetry.space_group_name_H-M   'P 1'
#
loop_
_entity.id
_entity.type
_entity.pdbx_description
1 polymer ?
#
loop_
_entity_poly.entity_id
_entity_poly.type
_entity_poly.pdbx_seq_one_letter_code
_entity_poly.pdbx_strand_id
1 'polypeptide(L)'
;MSSNNQSLAMQRIAKLVDENSFMEIGSLVTARSTDFNLTAAKAPSDGVIIGHGLIDGNLVFIYSQDATVLNGTIGEMHAKKIASVYDMAMKMGAPVIGFIDCGGIRLQESVDALDGFGLIYAKEVAASGVIPQICGVFGNCGGGLSVVPALCDFAYIEESKGRMFVNTPDAIEGNRVEKCDTAAASFQSENNGCVDGIGSEDDIIADIRALVSMLPLNNEGDVYTDSCEDDLNRACNSMADMKADPRFLLSELSDDHVFFETKKDFAKNMVTGFVKLNGMTVGACLLYTSDAADEDISG
;
A
#
# COMPACT_ATOMS: atom_id res chain seq x y z
N MET A 1 14.78 21.20 -13.09
CA MET A 1 15.67 20.12 -13.58
C MET A 1 14.82 19.24 -14.47
N SER A 2 15.23 18.93 -15.70
CA SER A 2 14.41 18.24 -16.69
C SER A 2 14.06 16.83 -16.21
N SER A 3 12.79 16.46 -16.31
CA SER A 3 12.16 15.21 -15.86
C SER A 3 12.70 13.91 -16.49
N ASN A 4 13.68 13.98 -17.37
CA ASN A 4 14.15 12.85 -18.17
C ASN A 4 15.31 12.04 -17.54
N ASN A 5 15.71 12.30 -16.29
CA ASN A 5 16.87 11.61 -15.67
C ASN A 5 16.62 11.17 -14.21
N GLN A 6 15.36 11.14 -13.76
CA GLN A 6 15.01 10.66 -12.42
C GLN A 6 14.72 9.17 -12.47
N SER A 7 15.11 8.43 -11.40
CA SER A 7 14.76 7.01 -11.27
C SER A 7 13.24 6.81 -11.19
N LEU A 8 12.76 5.61 -11.53
CA LEU A 8 11.34 5.27 -11.40
C LEU A 8 10.85 5.44 -9.97
N ALA A 9 11.68 5.12 -8.98
CA ALA A 9 11.39 5.31 -7.57
C ALA A 9 11.08 6.78 -7.23
N MET A 10 11.88 7.72 -7.75
CA MET A 10 11.66 9.16 -7.55
C MET A 10 10.43 9.65 -8.32
N GLN A 11 10.18 9.11 -9.52
CA GLN A 11 8.98 9.48 -10.31
C GLN A 11 7.69 9.07 -9.61
N ARG A 12 7.66 7.88 -8.98
CA ARG A 12 6.52 7.42 -8.15
C ARG A 12 6.27 8.36 -6.97
N ILE A 13 7.33 8.74 -6.26
CA ILE A 13 7.22 9.72 -5.16
C ILE A 13 6.68 11.06 -5.67
N ALA A 14 7.22 11.57 -6.78
CA ALA A 14 6.80 12.85 -7.32
C ALA A 14 5.33 12.89 -7.78
N LYS A 15 4.77 11.74 -8.18
CA LYS A 15 3.34 11.61 -8.50
C LYS A 15 2.47 11.48 -7.25
N LEU A 16 3.02 10.89 -6.18
CA LEU A 16 2.30 10.65 -4.94
C LEU A 16 2.06 11.93 -4.14
N VAL A 17 3.08 12.79 -4.03
CA VAL A 17 3.05 13.95 -3.14
C VAL A 17 2.66 15.23 -3.87
N ASP A 18 2.25 16.23 -3.10
CA ASP A 18 1.94 17.55 -3.60
C ASP A 18 3.18 18.22 -4.20
N GLU A 19 2.98 19.05 -5.20
CA GLU A 19 4.07 19.67 -5.95
C GLU A 19 5.04 20.42 -5.02
N ASN A 20 6.34 20.15 -5.18
CA ASN A 20 7.43 20.72 -4.39
C ASN A 20 7.39 20.44 -2.88
N SER A 21 6.60 19.48 -2.40
CA SER A 21 6.51 19.13 -0.97
C SER A 21 7.53 18.08 -0.53
N PHE A 22 8.09 17.28 -1.44
CA PHE A 22 8.98 16.18 -1.08
C PHE A 22 10.36 16.65 -0.59
N MET A 23 10.75 16.14 0.56
CA MET A 23 12.08 16.31 1.11
C MET A 23 12.75 14.95 1.30
N GLU A 24 13.78 14.68 0.49
CA GLU A 24 14.57 13.46 0.59
C GLU A 24 15.46 13.45 1.83
N ILE A 25 15.53 12.32 2.52
CA ILE A 25 16.37 12.07 3.69
C ILE A 25 17.41 11.00 3.34
N GLY A 26 18.65 11.20 3.79
CA GLY A 26 19.70 10.20 3.63
C GLY A 26 20.12 9.92 2.17
N SER A 27 20.02 10.90 1.28
CA SER A 27 20.43 10.79 -0.13
C SER A 27 21.90 10.43 -0.34
N LEU A 28 22.76 10.78 0.63
CA LEU A 28 24.21 10.47 0.61
C LEU A 28 24.56 9.13 1.25
N VAL A 29 23.58 8.42 1.81
CA VAL A 29 23.80 7.07 2.37
C VAL A 29 24.00 6.10 1.21
N THR A 30 25.01 5.25 1.32
CA THR A 30 25.36 4.23 0.31
C THR A 30 25.43 2.87 0.98
N ALA A 31 25.43 1.80 0.16
CA ALA A 31 25.64 0.46 0.66
C ALA A 31 26.94 0.35 1.47
N ARG A 32 26.92 -0.52 2.48
CA ARG A 32 28.14 -0.87 3.22
C ARG A 32 29.16 -1.54 2.28
N SER A 33 30.43 -1.19 2.45
CA SER A 33 31.51 -1.92 1.79
C SER A 33 31.60 -3.33 2.38
N THR A 34 31.56 -4.33 1.51
CA THR A 34 31.71 -5.74 1.90
C THR A 34 32.94 -6.33 1.24
N ASP A 35 33.34 -7.54 1.68
CA ASP A 35 34.46 -8.30 1.08
C ASP A 35 34.23 -8.68 -0.40
N PHE A 36 33.00 -8.53 -0.88
CA PHE A 36 32.60 -8.77 -2.27
C PHE A 36 32.73 -7.53 -3.18
N ASN A 37 33.52 -6.52 -2.79
CA ASN A 37 33.80 -5.31 -3.58
C ASN A 37 32.55 -4.50 -3.99
N LEU A 38 31.52 -4.44 -3.14
CA LEU A 38 30.48 -3.45 -3.31
C LEU A 38 31.09 -2.07 -3.06
N THR A 39 31.21 -1.28 -4.10
CA THR A 39 31.70 0.10 -3.96
C THR A 39 30.52 1.07 -3.78
N ALA A 40 30.66 2.03 -2.88
CA ALA A 40 29.65 3.07 -2.61
C ALA A 40 29.16 3.79 -3.88
N ALA A 41 30.04 3.97 -4.87
CA ALA A 41 29.71 4.59 -6.15
C ALA A 41 28.70 3.79 -7.00
N LYS A 42 28.51 2.49 -6.72
CA LYS A 42 27.57 1.61 -7.45
C LYS A 42 26.22 1.45 -6.74
N ALA A 43 26.06 2.01 -5.57
CA ALA A 43 24.86 1.87 -4.75
C ALA A 43 24.36 3.24 -4.21
N PRO A 44 23.98 4.17 -5.10
CA PRO A 44 23.46 5.47 -4.66
C PRO A 44 22.20 5.24 -3.82
N SER A 45 22.11 5.95 -2.70
CA SER A 45 20.99 5.86 -1.74
C SER A 45 20.70 4.44 -1.21
N ASP A 46 21.62 3.52 -1.41
CA ASP A 46 21.50 2.07 -1.16
C ASP A 46 20.24 1.42 -1.75
N GLY A 47 19.79 1.89 -2.92
CA GLY A 47 18.64 1.32 -3.64
C GLY A 47 17.28 1.61 -3.00
N VAL A 48 17.20 2.57 -2.06
CA VAL A 48 15.93 3.06 -1.52
C VAL A 48 15.97 4.56 -1.29
N ILE A 49 14.98 5.26 -1.82
CA ILE A 49 14.76 6.68 -1.60
C ILE A 49 13.80 6.82 -0.43
N ILE A 50 14.16 7.61 0.57
CA ILE A 50 13.30 7.87 1.72
C ILE A 50 13.13 9.38 1.93
N GLY A 51 12.00 9.75 2.50
CA GLY A 51 11.72 11.15 2.83
C GLY A 51 10.33 11.35 3.37
N HIS A 52 9.91 12.59 3.38
CA HIS A 52 8.55 12.98 3.71
C HIS A 52 8.03 13.99 2.69
N GLY A 53 6.71 14.08 2.59
CA GLY A 53 6.03 15.04 1.73
C GLY A 53 4.62 15.29 2.23
N LEU A 54 3.84 16.00 1.44
CA LEU A 54 2.44 16.25 1.72
C LEU A 54 1.55 15.56 0.69
N ILE A 55 0.41 15.06 1.11
CA ILE A 55 -0.69 14.63 0.26
C ILE A 55 -1.93 15.43 0.68
N ASP A 56 -2.40 16.29 -0.21
CA ASP A 56 -3.52 17.19 0.06
C ASP A 56 -3.33 17.96 1.40
N GLY A 57 -2.07 18.40 1.65
CA GLY A 57 -1.66 19.09 2.85
C GLY A 57 -1.34 18.20 4.05
N ASN A 58 -1.62 16.91 4.02
CA ASN A 58 -1.36 15.96 5.10
C ASN A 58 0.07 15.42 5.03
N LEU A 59 0.80 15.48 6.16
CA LEU A 59 2.17 14.96 6.25
C LEU A 59 2.17 13.43 6.11
N VAL A 60 3.04 12.94 5.22
CA VAL A 60 3.30 11.49 5.04
C VAL A 60 4.79 11.21 4.98
N PHE A 61 5.19 10.05 5.45
CA PHE A 61 6.55 9.52 5.31
C PHE A 61 6.57 8.43 4.25
N ILE A 62 7.65 8.41 3.44
CA ILE A 62 7.68 7.60 2.22
C ILE A 62 9.02 6.88 2.13
N TYR A 63 8.97 5.62 1.71
CA TYR A 63 10.13 4.93 1.14
C TYR A 63 9.76 4.35 -0.23
N SER A 64 10.69 4.43 -1.18
CA SER A 64 10.51 3.87 -2.52
C SER A 64 11.77 3.13 -2.95
N GLN A 65 11.64 1.84 -3.22
CA GLN A 65 12.75 1.00 -3.64
C GLN A 65 13.06 1.23 -5.13
N ASP A 66 14.35 1.26 -5.46
CA ASP A 66 14.86 1.48 -6.80
C ASP A 66 15.55 0.23 -7.32
N ALA A 67 14.84 -0.54 -8.14
CA ALA A 67 15.35 -1.77 -8.74
C ALA A 67 16.55 -1.54 -9.68
N THR A 68 16.82 -0.31 -10.11
CA THR A 68 17.99 0.01 -10.93
C THR A 68 19.29 -0.02 -10.14
N VAL A 69 19.21 0.09 -8.81
CA VAL A 69 20.34 0.06 -7.89
C VAL A 69 20.40 -1.28 -7.17
N LEU A 70 21.38 -2.11 -7.46
CA LEU A 70 21.55 -3.46 -6.87
C LEU A 70 20.24 -4.29 -6.90
N ASN A 71 19.44 -4.13 -7.95
CA ASN A 71 18.12 -4.77 -8.08
C ASN A 71 17.15 -4.47 -6.93
N GLY A 72 17.28 -3.32 -6.26
CA GLY A 72 16.48 -2.94 -5.11
C GLY A 72 16.67 -3.84 -3.88
N THR A 73 17.70 -4.70 -3.86
CA THR A 73 17.89 -5.68 -2.80
C THR A 73 18.14 -5.05 -1.43
N ILE A 74 17.54 -5.64 -0.41
CA ILE A 74 17.65 -5.17 0.97
C ILE A 74 18.98 -5.62 1.59
N GLY A 75 19.82 -4.62 1.92
CA GLY A 75 20.99 -4.76 2.75
C GLY A 75 20.85 -4.00 4.07
N GLU A 76 21.91 -3.94 4.86
CA GLU A 76 21.89 -3.32 6.18
C GLU A 76 21.47 -1.84 6.14
N MET A 77 22.09 -1.05 5.26
CA MET A 77 21.81 0.39 5.17
C MET A 77 20.44 0.69 4.55
N HIS A 78 20.02 -0.12 3.56
CA HIS A 78 18.69 -0.09 2.99
C HIS A 78 17.62 -0.28 4.08
N ALA A 79 17.76 -1.33 4.89
CA ALA A 79 16.82 -1.62 5.98
C ALA A 79 16.83 -0.53 7.07
N LYS A 80 18.01 -0.02 7.44
CA LYS A 80 18.14 1.10 8.40
C LYS A 80 17.46 2.37 7.90
N LYS A 81 17.52 2.65 6.60
CA LYS A 81 16.79 3.78 6.01
C LYS A 81 15.29 3.61 6.16
N ILE A 82 14.73 2.44 5.80
CA ILE A 82 13.29 2.16 5.97
C ILE A 82 12.92 2.25 7.45
N ALA A 83 13.67 1.62 8.34
CA ALA A 83 13.42 1.70 9.78
C ALA A 83 13.40 3.14 10.32
N SER A 84 14.28 4.00 9.80
CA SER A 84 14.32 5.42 10.21
C SER A 84 13.06 6.18 9.75
N VAL A 85 12.46 5.81 8.61
CA VAL A 85 11.17 6.36 8.16
C VAL A 85 10.09 6.08 9.21
N TYR A 86 9.98 4.83 9.66
CA TYR A 86 9.03 4.44 10.71
C TYR A 86 9.27 5.19 12.02
N ASP A 87 10.55 5.33 12.44
CA ASP A 87 10.89 6.06 13.67
C ASP A 87 10.49 7.54 13.60
N MET A 88 10.63 8.17 12.45
CA MET A 88 10.22 9.56 12.24
C MET A 88 8.69 9.67 12.15
N ALA A 89 8.05 8.80 11.39
CA ALA A 89 6.60 8.76 11.22
C ALA A 89 5.87 8.55 12.55
N MET A 90 6.33 7.61 13.37
CA MET A 90 5.80 7.35 14.71
C MET A 90 5.92 8.55 15.65
N LYS A 91 7.03 9.29 15.57
CA LYS A 91 7.22 10.52 16.38
C LYS A 91 6.31 11.67 15.94
N MET A 92 6.01 11.72 14.65
CA MET A 92 5.19 12.79 14.07
C MET A 92 3.69 12.42 14.04
N GLY A 93 3.34 11.14 14.29
CA GLY A 93 1.99 10.65 14.15
C GLY A 93 1.47 10.75 12.71
N ALA A 94 2.27 10.35 11.73
CA ALA A 94 1.96 10.49 10.31
C ALA A 94 2.04 9.14 9.59
N PRO A 95 1.23 8.91 8.53
CA PRO A 95 1.23 7.66 7.77
C PRO A 95 2.59 7.33 7.14
N VAL A 96 2.85 6.02 6.96
CA VAL A 96 3.97 5.52 6.16
C VAL A 96 3.46 4.92 4.85
N ILE A 97 4.06 5.33 3.73
CA ILE A 97 3.77 4.80 2.41
C ILE A 97 5.03 4.15 1.85
N GLY A 98 4.94 2.86 1.51
CA GLY A 98 6.03 2.07 0.98
C GLY A 98 5.81 1.67 -0.47
N PHE A 99 6.78 1.95 -1.36
CA PHE A 99 6.77 1.48 -2.74
C PHE A 99 7.81 0.38 -2.91
N ILE A 100 7.35 -0.82 -3.24
CA ILE A 100 8.14 -2.05 -3.29
C ILE A 100 8.46 -2.41 -4.74
N ASP A 101 9.76 -2.54 -5.01
CA ASP A 101 10.31 -3.06 -6.26
C ASP A 101 11.69 -3.64 -5.95
N CYS A 102 11.75 -4.90 -5.51
CA CYS A 102 12.91 -5.46 -4.82
C CYS A 102 13.21 -6.90 -5.24
N GLY A 103 14.46 -7.14 -5.57
CA GLY A 103 14.98 -8.48 -5.87
C GLY A 103 15.16 -9.41 -4.65
N GLY A 104 14.78 -8.98 -3.45
CA GLY A 104 14.88 -9.76 -2.22
C GLY A 104 16.08 -9.38 -1.33
N ILE A 105 16.64 -10.38 -0.64
CA ILE A 105 17.77 -10.18 0.27
C ILE A 105 19.07 -9.92 -0.48
N ARG A 106 19.91 -9.01 0.01
CA ARG A 106 21.26 -8.78 -0.53
C ARG A 106 22.22 -9.84 -0.01
N LEU A 107 22.47 -10.88 -0.81
CA LEU A 107 23.27 -12.04 -0.44
C LEU A 107 24.71 -11.67 -0.04
N GLN A 108 25.28 -10.61 -0.61
CA GLN A 108 26.64 -10.14 -0.30
C GLN A 108 26.80 -9.63 1.13
N GLU A 109 25.71 -9.27 1.79
CA GLU A 109 25.70 -8.81 3.19
C GLU A 109 25.27 -9.89 4.17
N SER A 110 24.89 -11.08 3.66
CA SER A 110 24.62 -12.29 4.45
C SER A 110 23.69 -12.06 5.66
N VAL A 111 24.19 -12.31 6.87
CA VAL A 111 23.41 -12.23 8.11
C VAL A 111 22.93 -10.80 8.41
N ASP A 112 23.72 -9.78 8.06
CA ASP A 112 23.36 -8.38 8.30
C ASP A 112 22.15 -7.95 7.47
N ALA A 113 22.02 -8.47 6.23
CA ALA A 113 20.84 -8.25 5.42
C ALA A 113 19.61 -8.98 5.99
N LEU A 114 19.80 -10.18 6.55
CA LEU A 114 18.71 -10.92 7.20
C LEU A 114 18.22 -10.20 8.47
N ASP A 115 19.15 -9.69 9.29
CA ASP A 115 18.85 -8.86 10.46
C ASP A 115 18.07 -7.59 10.04
N GLY A 116 18.42 -7.02 8.88
CA GLY A 116 17.72 -5.90 8.27
C GLY A 116 16.22 -6.18 8.03
N PHE A 117 15.85 -7.36 7.57
CA PHE A 117 14.43 -7.75 7.45
C PHE A 117 13.74 -7.76 8.80
N GLY A 118 14.37 -8.36 9.82
CA GLY A 118 13.87 -8.37 11.19
C GLY A 118 13.65 -6.97 11.75
N LEU A 119 14.55 -6.04 11.43
CA LEU A 119 14.43 -4.63 11.82
C LEU A 119 13.21 -3.97 11.18
N ILE A 120 12.98 -4.16 9.88
CA ILE A 120 11.81 -3.61 9.17
C ILE A 120 10.53 -4.14 9.81
N TYR A 121 10.39 -5.47 9.95
CA TYR A 121 9.20 -6.08 10.57
C TYR A 121 8.91 -5.57 11.97
N ALA A 122 9.96 -5.41 12.79
CA ALA A 122 9.80 -4.90 14.15
C ALA A 122 9.22 -3.47 14.15
N LYS A 123 9.62 -2.63 13.17
CA LYS A 123 9.10 -1.27 13.04
C LYS A 123 7.66 -1.24 12.55
N GLU A 124 7.33 -2.06 11.56
CA GLU A 124 5.96 -2.20 11.05
C GLU A 124 5.00 -2.67 12.13
N VAL A 125 5.39 -3.72 12.89
CA VAL A 125 4.58 -4.22 14.00
C VAL A 125 4.41 -3.17 15.10
N ALA A 126 5.45 -2.39 15.40
CA ALA A 126 5.34 -1.30 16.38
C ALA A 126 4.44 -0.15 15.92
N ALA A 127 4.35 0.09 14.60
CA ALA A 127 3.51 1.12 14.00
C ALA A 127 2.05 0.69 13.83
N SER A 128 1.79 -0.62 13.83
CA SER A 128 0.44 -1.18 13.65
C SER A 128 -0.55 -0.67 14.69
N GLY A 129 -1.68 -0.14 14.23
CA GLY A 129 -2.71 0.46 15.07
C GLY A 129 -2.34 1.84 15.66
N VAL A 130 -1.18 2.40 15.32
CA VAL A 130 -0.75 3.73 15.75
C VAL A 130 -0.81 4.73 14.59
N ILE A 131 -0.22 4.39 13.45
CA ILE A 131 -0.24 5.18 12.23
C ILE A 131 -0.65 4.29 11.05
N PRO A 132 -1.34 4.81 10.03
CA PRO A 132 -1.64 4.07 8.82
C PRO A 132 -0.38 3.65 8.07
N GLN A 133 -0.36 2.40 7.62
CA GLN A 133 0.71 1.79 6.83
C GLN A 133 0.13 1.33 5.49
N ILE A 134 0.60 1.92 4.40
CA ILE A 134 0.11 1.67 3.06
C ILE A 134 1.25 1.25 2.17
N CYS A 135 1.10 0.19 1.38
CA CYS A 135 2.13 -0.18 0.44
C CYS A 135 1.61 -0.37 -0.99
N GLY A 136 2.47 -0.08 -1.98
CA GLY A 136 2.28 -0.37 -3.39
C GLY A 136 3.40 -1.26 -3.92
N VAL A 137 3.05 -2.43 -4.46
CA VAL A 137 4.00 -3.37 -5.08
C VAL A 137 4.04 -3.10 -6.57
N PHE A 138 5.12 -2.47 -7.05
CA PHE A 138 5.30 -2.09 -8.46
C PHE A 138 6.24 -2.99 -9.24
N GLY A 139 6.82 -3.97 -8.60
CA GLY A 139 7.71 -4.96 -9.18
C GLY A 139 7.74 -6.22 -8.34
N ASN A 140 8.93 -6.79 -8.12
CA ASN A 140 9.05 -8.00 -7.34
C ASN A 140 8.94 -7.74 -5.83
N CYS A 141 8.15 -8.57 -5.17
CA CYS A 141 8.01 -8.65 -3.71
C CYS A 141 8.05 -10.13 -3.30
N GLY A 142 9.25 -10.69 -3.21
CA GLY A 142 9.43 -12.14 -3.03
C GLY A 142 10.07 -12.53 -1.71
N GLY A 143 9.83 -13.77 -1.29
CA GLY A 143 10.40 -14.34 -0.08
C GLY A 143 9.96 -13.62 1.19
N GLY A 144 10.90 -13.31 2.08
CA GLY A 144 10.63 -12.55 3.31
C GLY A 144 10.01 -11.19 3.07
N LEU A 145 10.29 -10.54 1.94
CA LEU A 145 9.72 -9.22 1.67
C LEU A 145 8.19 -9.24 1.54
N SER A 146 7.59 -10.35 1.12
CA SER A 146 6.13 -10.47 1.03
C SER A 146 5.39 -10.34 2.37
N VAL A 147 6.12 -10.40 3.48
CA VAL A 147 5.58 -10.12 4.82
C VAL A 147 5.27 -8.63 5.01
N VAL A 148 6.03 -7.74 4.37
CA VAL A 148 5.84 -6.28 4.46
C VAL A 148 4.43 -5.86 4.02
N PRO A 149 3.94 -6.18 2.80
CA PRO A 149 2.55 -5.90 2.42
C PRO A 149 1.52 -6.55 3.34
N ALA A 150 1.82 -7.74 3.90
CA ALA A 150 0.91 -8.43 4.80
C ALA A 150 0.82 -7.80 6.20
N LEU A 151 1.81 -7.01 6.61
CA LEU A 151 1.81 -6.25 7.86
C LEU A 151 1.24 -4.84 7.70
N CYS A 152 1.16 -4.33 6.47
CA CYS A 152 0.52 -3.05 6.18
C CYS A 152 -1.01 -3.12 6.38
N ASP A 153 -1.63 -1.97 6.67
CA ASP A 153 -3.08 -1.86 6.77
C ASP A 153 -3.74 -1.96 5.38
N PHE A 154 -3.07 -1.44 4.35
CA PHE A 154 -3.53 -1.48 2.96
C PHE A 154 -2.39 -1.83 2.02
N ALA A 155 -2.66 -2.71 1.07
CA ALA A 155 -1.70 -3.17 0.09
C ALA A 155 -2.28 -3.12 -1.33
N TYR A 156 -1.51 -2.56 -2.26
CA TYR A 156 -1.85 -2.48 -3.68
C TYR A 156 -0.78 -3.15 -4.52
N ILE A 157 -1.16 -3.69 -5.66
CA ILE A 157 -0.20 -4.32 -6.57
C ILE A 157 -0.44 -3.90 -8.02
N GLU A 158 0.63 -3.54 -8.72
CA GLU A 158 0.57 -3.20 -10.14
C GLU A 158 0.23 -4.44 -10.97
N GLU A 159 -0.73 -4.30 -11.87
CA GLU A 159 -1.41 -5.44 -12.53
C GLU A 159 -0.51 -6.27 -13.45
N SER A 160 0.49 -5.65 -14.10
CA SER A 160 1.30 -6.31 -15.14
C SER A 160 2.68 -6.76 -14.65
N LYS A 161 3.36 -5.95 -13.82
CA LYS A 161 4.73 -6.18 -13.34
C LYS A 161 4.81 -6.59 -11.88
N GLY A 162 3.78 -6.22 -11.09
CA GLY A 162 3.70 -6.53 -9.67
C GLY A 162 3.67 -8.04 -9.44
N ARG A 163 4.55 -8.53 -8.56
CA ARG A 163 4.67 -9.95 -8.20
C ARG A 163 4.82 -10.08 -6.70
N MET A 164 3.93 -10.81 -6.05
CA MET A 164 4.00 -11.04 -4.61
C MET A 164 3.94 -12.54 -4.31
N PHE A 165 4.95 -13.07 -3.63
CA PHE A 165 5.07 -14.51 -3.35
C PHE A 165 6.04 -14.77 -2.20
N VAL A 166 5.77 -15.79 -1.39
CA VAL A 166 6.75 -16.35 -0.45
C VAL A 166 7.70 -17.29 -1.19
N ASN A 167 7.13 -18.26 -1.89
CA ASN A 167 7.86 -19.15 -2.78
C ASN A 167 7.45 -18.87 -4.23
N THR A 168 8.41 -18.92 -5.15
CA THR A 168 8.10 -18.77 -6.58
C THR A 168 7.09 -19.81 -7.03
N PRO A 169 6.19 -19.50 -7.97
CA PRO A 169 5.18 -20.47 -8.46
C PRO A 169 5.78 -21.82 -8.88
N ASP A 170 6.96 -21.81 -9.53
CA ASP A 170 7.64 -23.02 -9.97
C ASP A 170 8.22 -23.88 -8.82
N ALA A 171 8.42 -23.31 -7.64
CA ALA A 171 8.90 -24.02 -6.46
C ALA A 171 7.79 -24.75 -5.69
N ILE A 172 6.53 -24.47 -6.00
CA ILE A 172 5.37 -25.09 -5.35
C ILE A 172 5.12 -26.46 -5.99
N GLU A 173 5.18 -27.52 -5.20
CA GLU A 173 5.12 -28.91 -5.71
C GLU A 173 3.83 -29.21 -6.48
N GLY A 174 2.66 -28.74 -6.00
CA GLY A 174 1.38 -28.91 -6.67
C GLY A 174 1.25 -28.15 -7.99
N ASN A 175 2.07 -27.13 -8.23
CA ASN A 175 2.01 -26.27 -9.41
C ASN A 175 2.74 -26.85 -10.64
N ARG A 176 3.29 -28.06 -10.53
CA ARG A 176 3.98 -28.73 -11.65
C ARG A 176 3.03 -29.28 -12.70
N VAL A 177 1.80 -29.62 -12.31
CA VAL A 177 0.78 -30.24 -13.16
C VAL A 177 -0.15 -29.21 -13.76
N GLU A 178 -0.74 -28.37 -12.90
CA GLU A 178 -1.60 -27.26 -13.30
C GLU A 178 -0.83 -25.96 -13.03
N LYS A 179 -0.27 -25.37 -14.08
CA LYS A 179 0.51 -24.13 -13.95
C LYS A 179 -0.42 -22.98 -13.59
N CYS A 180 -0.33 -22.52 -12.34
CA CYS A 180 -0.97 -21.33 -11.82
C CYS A 180 0.09 -20.30 -11.46
N ASP A 181 -0.02 -19.08 -11.94
CA ASP A 181 0.87 -17.99 -11.55
C ASP A 181 0.41 -17.40 -10.21
N THR A 182 0.73 -18.08 -9.12
CA THR A 182 0.39 -17.67 -7.76
C THR A 182 1.07 -16.37 -7.30
N ALA A 183 2.01 -15.85 -8.08
CA ALA A 183 2.67 -14.56 -7.81
C ALA A 183 1.98 -13.39 -8.51
N ALA A 184 1.10 -13.65 -9.47
CA ALA A 184 0.44 -12.62 -10.26
C ALA A 184 -0.48 -11.72 -9.40
N ALA A 185 -0.59 -10.45 -9.79
CA ALA A 185 -1.46 -9.49 -9.14
C ALA A 185 -2.92 -9.97 -9.06
N SER A 186 -3.46 -10.51 -10.15
CA SER A 186 -4.82 -11.06 -10.20
C SER A 186 -5.02 -12.21 -9.21
N PHE A 187 -4.03 -13.11 -9.07
CA PHE A 187 -4.12 -14.19 -8.09
C PHE A 187 -4.14 -13.66 -6.66
N GLN A 188 -3.31 -12.65 -6.35
CA GLN A 188 -3.24 -12.06 -5.01
C GLN A 188 -4.51 -11.27 -4.66
N SER A 189 -5.15 -10.66 -5.65
CA SER A 189 -6.42 -9.94 -5.47
C SER A 189 -7.62 -10.89 -5.40
N GLU A 190 -7.83 -11.69 -6.45
CA GLU A 190 -9.07 -12.45 -6.64
C GLU A 190 -9.14 -13.74 -5.80
N ASN A 191 -8.00 -14.43 -5.61
CA ASN A 191 -7.97 -15.74 -4.95
C ASN A 191 -7.57 -15.65 -3.47
N ASN A 192 -6.59 -14.82 -3.14
CA ASN A 192 -6.08 -14.72 -1.77
C ASN A 192 -6.68 -13.56 -0.98
N GLY A 193 -7.12 -12.49 -1.65
CA GLY A 193 -7.53 -11.26 -0.99
C GLY A 193 -6.43 -10.59 -0.18
N CYS A 194 -5.16 -10.84 -0.55
CA CYS A 194 -3.99 -10.31 0.16
C CYS A 194 -3.75 -8.83 -0.13
N VAL A 195 -4.35 -8.31 -1.22
CA VAL A 195 -4.23 -6.90 -1.61
C VAL A 195 -5.60 -6.24 -1.69
N ASP A 196 -5.64 -4.95 -1.45
CA ASP A 196 -6.87 -4.15 -1.41
C ASP A 196 -7.29 -3.66 -2.81
N GLY A 197 -6.32 -3.53 -3.72
CA GLY A 197 -6.58 -3.15 -5.09
C GLY A 197 -5.45 -3.50 -6.06
N ILE A 198 -5.83 -3.62 -7.34
CA ILE A 198 -4.92 -3.79 -8.46
C ILE A 198 -5.21 -2.74 -9.52
N GLY A 199 -4.19 -2.32 -10.27
CA GLY A 199 -4.34 -1.35 -11.34
C GLY A 199 -2.99 -0.95 -11.93
N SER A 200 -3.00 0.07 -12.75
CA SER A 200 -1.75 0.69 -13.23
C SER A 200 -1.03 1.43 -12.10
N GLU A 201 0.25 1.78 -12.29
CA GLU A 201 0.99 2.59 -11.30
C GLU A 201 0.27 3.91 -10.97
N ASP A 202 -0.34 4.54 -11.97
CA ASP A 202 -1.04 5.82 -11.79
C ASP A 202 -2.37 5.64 -11.02
N ASP A 203 -3.12 4.59 -11.29
CA ASP A 203 -4.35 4.26 -10.56
C ASP A 203 -4.05 3.98 -9.08
N ILE A 204 -3.03 3.16 -8.80
CA ILE A 204 -2.62 2.83 -7.43
C ILE A 204 -2.19 4.10 -6.67
N ILE A 205 -1.42 4.98 -7.30
CA ILE A 205 -1.00 6.24 -6.67
C ILE A 205 -2.21 7.14 -6.38
N ALA A 206 -3.19 7.19 -7.28
CA ALA A 206 -4.43 7.93 -7.06
C ALA A 206 -5.26 7.34 -5.92
N ASP A 207 -5.39 6.01 -5.85
CA ASP A 207 -6.08 5.32 -4.76
C ASP A 207 -5.40 5.57 -3.41
N ILE A 208 -4.07 5.52 -3.35
CA ILE A 208 -3.32 5.81 -2.12
C ILE A 208 -3.54 7.27 -1.68
N ARG A 209 -3.53 8.24 -2.60
CA ARG A 209 -3.84 9.64 -2.29
C ARG A 209 -5.24 9.79 -1.72
N ALA A 210 -6.24 9.19 -2.38
CA ALA A 210 -7.63 9.22 -1.93
C ALA A 210 -7.78 8.59 -0.53
N LEU A 211 -7.10 7.46 -0.29
CA LEU A 211 -7.14 6.77 1.00
C LEU A 211 -6.52 7.63 2.11
N VAL A 212 -5.36 8.26 1.89
CA VAL A 212 -4.72 9.17 2.87
C VAL A 212 -5.63 10.34 3.20
N SER A 213 -6.38 10.86 2.23
CA SER A 213 -7.32 11.97 2.45
C SER A 213 -8.59 11.53 3.20
N MET A 214 -8.85 10.24 3.30
CA MET A 214 -10.00 9.69 4.05
C MET A 214 -9.63 9.24 5.46
N LEU A 215 -8.40 8.74 5.66
CA LEU A 215 -8.00 8.17 6.94
C LEU A 215 -7.51 9.25 7.93
N PRO A 216 -7.71 9.06 9.24
CA PRO A 216 -7.00 9.85 10.23
C PRO A 216 -5.49 9.60 10.12
N LEU A 217 -4.67 10.61 10.40
CA LEU A 217 -3.21 10.49 10.28
C LEU A 217 -2.59 9.54 11.33
N ASN A 218 -3.27 9.35 12.44
CA ASN A 218 -2.87 8.44 13.53
C ASN A 218 -4.06 8.09 14.42
N ASN A 219 -3.87 7.22 15.39
CA ASN A 219 -4.90 6.73 16.31
C ASN A 219 -5.34 7.76 17.38
N GLU A 220 -4.65 8.88 17.49
CA GLU A 220 -5.03 10.02 18.36
C GLU A 220 -5.65 11.16 17.54
N GLY A 221 -5.72 11.00 16.20
CA GLY A 221 -6.29 11.99 15.29
C GLY A 221 -7.78 12.19 15.47
N ASP A 222 -8.28 13.39 15.11
CA ASP A 222 -9.71 13.67 15.12
C ASP A 222 -10.42 12.80 14.07
N VAL A 223 -11.60 12.29 14.42
CA VAL A 223 -12.45 11.51 13.49
C VAL A 223 -13.07 12.37 12.39
N TYR A 224 -13.15 13.69 12.60
CA TYR A 224 -13.62 14.64 11.59
C TYR A 224 -12.44 15.11 10.74
N THR A 225 -12.37 14.63 9.51
CA THR A 225 -11.29 15.00 8.58
C THR A 225 -11.60 16.24 7.75
N ASP A 226 -12.89 16.49 7.46
CA ASP A 226 -13.32 17.57 6.58
C ASP A 226 -14.60 18.27 7.08
N SER A 227 -14.84 19.51 6.59
CA SER A 227 -16.15 20.15 6.67
C SER A 227 -17.06 19.53 5.61
N CYS A 228 -18.22 19.04 6.02
CA CYS A 228 -19.23 18.57 5.07
C CYS A 228 -19.99 19.78 4.48
N GLU A 229 -19.96 19.91 3.15
CA GLU A 229 -20.74 20.91 2.40
C GLU A 229 -21.97 20.28 1.73
N ASP A 230 -22.16 18.96 1.83
CA ASP A 230 -23.28 18.23 1.25
C ASP A 230 -24.62 18.53 1.95
N ASP A 231 -25.72 18.46 1.20
CA ASP A 231 -27.07 18.56 1.76
C ASP A 231 -27.48 17.25 2.45
N LEU A 232 -27.29 17.21 3.77
CA LEU A 232 -27.64 16.03 4.57
C LEU A 232 -29.15 15.69 4.57
N ASN A 233 -30.00 16.55 3.99
CA ASN A 233 -31.44 16.32 3.81
C ASN A 233 -31.80 15.94 2.35
N ARG A 234 -30.81 15.67 1.50
CA ARG A 234 -31.09 15.25 0.12
C ARG A 234 -31.92 13.97 0.11
N ALA A 235 -32.87 13.90 -0.83
CA ALA A 235 -33.71 12.73 -0.96
C ALA A 235 -33.00 11.64 -1.77
N CYS A 236 -32.86 10.44 -1.21
CA CYS A 236 -32.38 9.25 -1.91
C CYS A 236 -33.53 8.67 -2.75
N ASN A 237 -33.76 9.22 -3.95
CA ASN A 237 -34.89 8.85 -4.79
C ASN A 237 -34.71 7.49 -5.50
N SER A 238 -33.51 6.97 -5.53
CA SER A 238 -33.13 5.75 -6.29
C SER A 238 -33.08 4.47 -5.44
N MET A 239 -33.81 4.44 -4.31
CA MET A 239 -33.81 3.26 -3.39
C MET A 239 -34.15 1.93 -4.07
N ALA A 240 -34.92 1.96 -5.18
CA ALA A 240 -35.26 0.75 -5.93
C ALA A 240 -34.05 0.15 -6.64
N ASP A 241 -33.11 1.00 -7.10
CA ASP A 241 -31.90 0.59 -7.81
C ASP A 241 -30.82 0.06 -6.85
N MET A 242 -30.91 0.42 -5.56
CA MET A 242 -30.01 -0.03 -4.50
C MET A 242 -30.07 -1.53 -4.22
N LYS A 243 -31.20 -2.20 -4.56
CA LYS A 243 -31.31 -3.65 -4.45
C LYS A 243 -30.45 -4.39 -5.47
N ALA A 244 -30.12 -3.75 -6.58
CA ALA A 244 -29.32 -4.35 -7.65
C ALA A 244 -27.81 -4.28 -7.38
N ASP A 245 -27.33 -3.20 -6.73
CA ASP A 245 -25.92 -3.02 -6.39
C ASP A 245 -25.74 -2.29 -5.04
N PRO A 246 -25.21 -2.98 -4.02
CA PRO A 246 -24.97 -2.38 -2.70
C PRO A 246 -23.96 -1.23 -2.72
N ARG A 247 -23.08 -1.14 -3.73
CA ARG A 247 -22.15 -0.03 -3.91
C ARG A 247 -22.89 1.28 -4.11
N PHE A 248 -23.97 1.22 -4.88
CA PHE A 248 -24.82 2.37 -5.12
C PHE A 248 -25.45 2.91 -3.83
N LEU A 249 -25.89 2.01 -2.93
CA LEU A 249 -26.42 2.41 -1.62
C LEU A 249 -25.33 3.13 -0.78
N LEU A 250 -24.11 2.60 -0.73
CA LEU A 250 -23.01 3.21 0.02
C LEU A 250 -22.62 4.57 -0.53
N SER A 251 -22.57 4.70 -1.85
CA SER A 251 -22.33 5.98 -2.52
C SER A 251 -23.44 7.00 -2.23
N GLU A 252 -24.73 6.59 -2.31
CA GLU A 252 -25.86 7.48 -2.02
C GLU A 252 -25.93 7.94 -0.56
N LEU A 253 -25.45 7.15 0.38
CA LEU A 253 -25.42 7.51 1.80
C LEU A 253 -24.22 8.41 2.14
N SER A 254 -23.17 8.35 1.36
CA SER A 254 -21.92 9.07 1.63
C SER A 254 -22.02 10.55 1.22
N ASP A 255 -21.34 11.41 1.93
CA ASP A 255 -21.15 12.81 1.56
C ASP A 255 -20.56 12.89 0.16
N ASP A 256 -21.08 13.79 -0.67
CA ASP A 256 -20.68 14.01 -2.06
C ASP A 256 -20.63 12.73 -2.92
N HIS A 257 -21.37 11.68 -2.51
CA HIS A 257 -21.41 10.37 -3.16
C HIS A 257 -20.04 9.65 -3.21
N VAL A 258 -19.12 9.97 -2.31
CA VAL A 258 -17.77 9.37 -2.26
C VAL A 258 -17.81 8.02 -1.53
N PHE A 259 -17.57 6.94 -2.25
CA PHE A 259 -17.38 5.61 -1.69
C PHE A 259 -16.02 5.05 -2.15
N PHE A 260 -15.16 4.74 -1.19
CA PHE A 260 -13.85 4.13 -1.44
C PHE A 260 -13.92 2.63 -1.14
N GLU A 261 -14.01 1.79 -2.19
CA GLU A 261 -14.12 0.33 -2.06
C GLU A 261 -12.75 -0.31 -1.87
N THR A 262 -12.63 -1.20 -0.89
CA THR A 262 -11.47 -2.05 -0.67
C THR A 262 -11.78 -3.49 -1.10
N LYS A 263 -10.74 -4.24 -1.57
CA LYS A 263 -10.84 -5.66 -1.95
C LYS A 263 -11.97 -5.97 -2.95
N LYS A 264 -12.21 -5.06 -3.89
CA LYS A 264 -13.32 -5.15 -4.87
C LYS A 264 -13.35 -6.45 -5.70
N ASP A 265 -12.21 -7.11 -5.85
CA ASP A 265 -12.04 -8.31 -6.66
C ASP A 265 -12.14 -9.60 -5.84
N PHE A 266 -12.04 -9.53 -4.51
CA PHE A 266 -12.11 -10.66 -3.59
C PHE A 266 -13.49 -10.78 -2.95
N ALA A 267 -14.01 -12.00 -2.86
CA ALA A 267 -15.31 -12.29 -2.21
C ALA A 267 -16.42 -11.30 -2.65
N LYS A 268 -16.69 -11.22 -3.95
CA LYS A 268 -17.57 -10.22 -4.60
C LYS A 268 -19.01 -10.16 -4.06
N ASN A 269 -19.38 -11.12 -3.22
CA ASN A 269 -20.64 -11.11 -2.47
C ASN A 269 -20.61 -10.20 -1.22
N MET A 270 -19.46 -9.64 -0.90
CA MET A 270 -19.28 -8.68 0.19
C MET A 270 -18.65 -7.40 -0.36
N VAL A 271 -19.23 -6.26 -0.05
CA VAL A 271 -18.70 -4.94 -0.39
C VAL A 271 -18.19 -4.30 0.87
N THR A 272 -16.90 -3.93 0.89
CA THR A 272 -16.24 -3.29 2.03
C THR A 272 -15.55 -2.01 1.57
N GLY A 273 -15.49 -1.01 2.42
CA GLY A 273 -14.83 0.25 2.09
C GLY A 273 -15.12 1.34 3.08
N PHE A 274 -14.88 2.57 2.65
CA PHE A 274 -15.05 3.76 3.46
C PHE A 274 -16.06 4.72 2.81
N VAL A 275 -16.89 5.31 3.64
CA VAL A 275 -17.81 6.41 3.29
C VAL A 275 -17.55 7.60 4.19
N LYS A 276 -17.97 8.78 3.77
CA LYS A 276 -17.98 9.98 4.64
C LYS A 276 -19.40 10.29 5.07
N LEU A 277 -19.61 10.53 6.36
CA LEU A 277 -20.89 10.93 6.93
C LEU A 277 -20.71 12.20 7.76
N ASN A 278 -21.16 13.32 7.25
CA ASN A 278 -20.98 14.64 7.85
C ASN A 278 -19.51 14.97 8.14
N GLY A 279 -18.63 14.71 7.16
CA GLY A 279 -17.18 14.91 7.25
C GLY A 279 -16.42 13.84 8.04
N MET A 280 -17.11 12.87 8.61
CA MET A 280 -16.49 11.78 9.37
C MET A 280 -16.31 10.53 8.48
N THR A 281 -15.12 9.97 8.44
CA THR A 281 -14.86 8.71 7.75
C THR A 281 -15.38 7.53 8.54
N VAL A 282 -16.17 6.67 7.89
CA VAL A 282 -16.80 5.50 8.48
C VAL A 282 -16.52 4.27 7.62
N GLY A 283 -16.09 3.18 8.25
CA GLY A 283 -15.98 1.88 7.60
C GLY A 283 -17.37 1.30 7.31
N ALA A 284 -17.59 0.86 6.08
CA ALA A 284 -18.86 0.31 5.63
C ALA A 284 -18.68 -1.11 5.10
N CYS A 285 -19.65 -1.99 5.39
CA CYS A 285 -19.69 -3.36 4.91
C CYS A 285 -21.13 -3.74 4.58
N LEU A 286 -21.36 -4.23 3.35
CA LEU A 286 -22.64 -4.76 2.93
C LEU A 286 -22.48 -6.18 2.34
N LEU A 287 -23.38 -7.07 2.75
CA LEU A 287 -23.49 -8.41 2.17
C LEU A 287 -24.44 -8.40 0.99
N TYR A 288 -23.97 -8.93 -0.12
CA TYR A 288 -24.81 -9.18 -1.30
C TYR A 288 -25.36 -10.61 -1.21
N THR A 289 -26.47 -10.79 -0.49
CA THR A 289 -27.14 -12.10 -0.43
C THR A 289 -28.58 -11.99 -0.89
N SER A 290 -28.91 -12.73 -1.96
CA SER A 290 -30.29 -13.00 -2.36
C SER A 290 -30.98 -14.08 -1.51
N ASP A 291 -30.22 -14.86 -0.72
CA ASP A 291 -30.71 -16.12 -0.15
C ASP A 291 -30.80 -16.22 1.38
N ALA A 292 -30.24 -15.28 2.14
CA ALA A 292 -30.27 -15.42 3.60
C ALA A 292 -31.55 -14.93 4.29
N ALA A 293 -32.44 -14.26 3.57
CA ALA A 293 -33.72 -13.74 4.12
C ALA A 293 -34.96 -14.59 3.81
N ASP A 294 -34.86 -15.54 2.89
CA ASP A 294 -36.03 -16.32 2.44
C ASP A 294 -36.17 -17.72 3.09
N GLU A 295 -35.18 -18.21 3.82
CA GLU A 295 -35.25 -19.54 4.45
C GLU A 295 -35.94 -19.60 5.83
N ASP A 296 -36.22 -18.48 6.49
CA ASP A 296 -36.76 -18.47 7.87
C ASP A 296 -38.23 -18.11 7.99
N ILE A 297 -39.04 -18.06 6.91
CA ILE A 297 -40.50 -17.75 6.99
C ILE A 297 -41.36 -18.91 6.51
N SER A 298 -40.84 -20.12 6.43
CA SER A 298 -41.69 -21.31 6.20
C SER A 298 -41.43 -22.37 7.26
N GLY A 299 -41.90 -22.12 8.47
CA GLY A 299 -41.95 -23.05 9.58
C GLY A 299 -43.18 -22.82 10.39
#